data_b2ba0420450c0f7a8a77f270c783b74c
#
_entry.id   b2ba0420450c0f7a8a77f270c783b74c
#
_cell.length_a   1.000
_cell.length_b   1.000
_cell.length_c   1.000
_cell.angle_alpha   90.00
_cell.angle_beta   90.00
_cell.angle_gamma   90.00
#
_symmetry.space_group_name_H-M   'P 1'
#
loop_
_entity.id
_entity.type
_entity.pdbx_description
1 polymer ?
#
loop_
_entity_poly.entity_id
_entity_poly.type
_entity_poly.pdbx_seq_one_letter_code
_entity_poly.pdbx_strand_id
1 'polypeptide(L)'
;MDISDRVVRVGGILGSVIEIQNLTRRFGDVTAVDGLTLTVDEGEVFGLLGPNGAGKTTTVRMLTCLIGATSGQARVSGLSIADAGDAQKIRGMVGLLPEEAGLSADLTPRQTLDFFGRLYQVPPTRRVERIEYLLTTLGLWERRDAPVGTFSKGMRQRLAIARALVHDPAVLFLDEPTANLDPESAKTVREFLLEMRRDNRTILLNTHHLEEADRVCDRVGILNTRLVAVDRPAELRRSLWGHRTVVQLQDVTEPVVQAVRRFDPAHLDVQGNTITVAVGDPAGENPDLIAAIVAAGGRILFVTDLIPTLEDVYLTLVGGNG
;
A
#
# COMPACT_ATOMS: atom_id res chain seq x y z
N MET A 1 -6.58 -23.07 16.83
CA MET A 1 -6.91 -23.21 15.41
C MET A 1 -6.08 -22.14 14.71
N ASP A 2 -5.05 -22.55 14.01
CA ASP A 2 -3.97 -21.69 13.54
C ASP A 2 -4.51 -20.67 12.51
N ILE A 3 -4.32 -19.37 12.78
CA ILE A 3 -4.78 -18.26 11.94
C ILE A 3 -4.02 -18.23 10.61
N SER A 4 -2.85 -18.87 10.54
CA SER A 4 -1.98 -18.91 9.37
C SER A 4 -2.57 -19.63 8.15
N ASP A 5 -3.56 -20.52 8.32
CA ASP A 5 -4.14 -21.32 7.23
C ASP A 5 -5.32 -20.63 6.50
N ARG A 6 -5.81 -19.49 6.97
CA ARG A 6 -7.05 -18.87 6.42
C ARG A 6 -6.86 -17.68 5.48
N VAL A 7 -5.68 -17.07 5.39
CA VAL A 7 -5.56 -15.72 4.81
C VAL A 7 -4.80 -15.67 3.48
N VAL A 8 -4.22 -16.76 3.01
CA VAL A 8 -3.53 -16.75 1.70
C VAL A 8 -4.47 -17.27 0.61
N ARG A 9 -5.38 -16.44 0.12
CA ARG A 9 -6.01 -16.68 -1.18
C ARG A 9 -5.10 -16.14 -2.28
N VAL A 10 -4.25 -17.00 -2.82
CA VAL A 10 -3.54 -16.73 -4.09
C VAL A 10 -4.57 -16.85 -5.20
N GLY A 11 -5.24 -15.73 -5.51
CA GLY A 11 -6.09 -15.63 -6.68
C GLY A 11 -5.19 -15.43 -7.90
N GLY A 12 -4.83 -16.49 -8.58
CA GLY A 12 -4.23 -16.39 -9.89
C GLY A 12 -5.22 -16.91 -10.90
N ILE A 13 -5.53 -16.09 -11.93
CA ILE A 13 -5.84 -16.58 -13.28
C ILE A 13 -6.10 -15.33 -14.16
N LEU A 14 -5.40 -15.23 -15.31
CA LEU A 14 -5.55 -14.27 -16.41
C LEU A 14 -5.19 -12.80 -16.04
N GLY A 15 -3.90 -12.45 -16.20
CA GLY A 15 -3.44 -11.08 -16.23
C GLY A 15 -2.43 -10.66 -15.15
N SER A 16 -1.83 -11.60 -14.39
CA SER A 16 -0.80 -11.22 -13.41
C SER A 16 0.45 -10.68 -14.10
N VAL A 17 0.83 -9.45 -13.76
CA VAL A 17 2.02 -8.78 -14.28
C VAL A 17 3.23 -9.05 -13.42
N ILE A 18 3.04 -9.23 -12.10
CA ILE A 18 4.11 -9.63 -11.17
C ILE A 18 3.72 -10.97 -10.56
N GLU A 19 4.58 -11.95 -10.70
CA GLU A 19 4.42 -13.29 -10.14
C GLU A 19 5.62 -13.64 -9.29
N ILE A 20 5.41 -14.01 -8.04
CA ILE A 20 6.45 -14.36 -7.08
C ILE A 20 6.13 -15.73 -6.49
N GLN A 21 7.08 -16.66 -6.48
CA GLN A 21 6.94 -18.01 -5.97
C GLN A 21 8.11 -18.37 -5.05
N ASN A 22 7.83 -18.51 -3.76
CA ASN A 22 8.80 -18.89 -2.71
C ASN A 22 10.10 -18.08 -2.76
N LEU A 23 10.01 -16.78 -3.10
CA LEU A 23 11.17 -15.91 -3.28
C LEU A 23 11.87 -15.65 -1.95
N THR A 24 13.16 -15.92 -1.88
CA THR A 24 13.96 -15.76 -0.67
C THR A 24 15.22 -14.96 -0.95
N ARG A 25 15.59 -14.07 -0.02
CA ARG A 25 16.87 -13.36 -0.04
C ARG A 25 17.54 -13.39 1.31
N ARG A 26 18.78 -13.85 1.33
CA ARG A 26 19.66 -13.85 2.50
C ARG A 26 20.90 -12.99 2.25
N PHE A 27 21.35 -12.30 3.28
CA PHE A 27 22.61 -11.56 3.31
C PHE A 27 23.44 -12.09 4.50
N GLY A 28 24.38 -12.99 4.21
CA GLY A 28 25.05 -13.75 5.25
C GLY A 28 24.03 -14.54 6.08
N ASP A 29 24.03 -14.31 7.38
CA ASP A 29 23.12 -14.98 8.33
C ASP A 29 21.72 -14.30 8.42
N VAL A 30 21.55 -13.12 7.82
CA VAL A 30 20.29 -12.39 7.88
C VAL A 30 19.39 -12.77 6.72
N THR A 31 18.21 -13.31 7.02
CA THR A 31 17.15 -13.54 6.03
C THR A 31 16.28 -12.29 5.92
N ALA A 32 16.41 -11.57 4.81
CA ALA A 32 15.65 -10.35 4.57
C ALA A 32 14.25 -10.62 4.00
N VAL A 33 14.09 -11.66 3.17
CA VAL A 33 12.82 -12.14 2.63
C VAL A 33 12.85 -13.65 2.66
N ASP A 34 11.80 -14.28 3.18
CA ASP A 34 11.71 -15.71 3.39
C ASP A 34 10.44 -16.29 2.76
N GLY A 35 10.59 -17.00 1.63
CA GLY A 35 9.51 -17.75 0.99
C GLY A 35 8.33 -16.90 0.50
N LEU A 36 8.58 -15.66 0.07
CA LEU A 36 7.51 -14.78 -0.41
C LEU A 36 6.82 -15.38 -1.63
N THR A 37 5.49 -15.54 -1.55
CA THR A 37 4.62 -15.95 -2.66
C THR A 37 3.50 -14.94 -2.80
N LEU A 38 3.39 -14.31 -3.97
CA LEU A 38 2.49 -13.18 -4.22
C LEU A 38 2.27 -12.99 -5.72
N THR A 39 1.08 -12.52 -6.10
CA THR A 39 0.78 -12.06 -7.46
C THR A 39 0.23 -10.64 -7.43
N VAL A 40 0.55 -9.84 -8.45
CA VAL A 40 -0.03 -8.51 -8.70
C VAL A 40 -0.61 -8.51 -10.10
N ASP A 41 -1.87 -8.15 -10.22
CA ASP A 41 -2.59 -8.18 -11.47
C ASP A 41 -2.33 -6.91 -12.32
N GLU A 42 -2.66 -6.98 -13.62
CA GLU A 42 -2.51 -5.84 -14.52
C GLU A 42 -3.44 -4.69 -14.09
N GLY A 43 -2.91 -3.47 -14.05
CA GLY A 43 -3.64 -2.28 -13.62
C GLY A 43 -3.90 -2.18 -12.11
N GLU A 44 -3.40 -3.13 -11.32
CA GLU A 44 -3.56 -3.14 -9.86
C GLU A 44 -2.57 -2.19 -9.18
N VAL A 45 -3.02 -1.47 -8.18
CA VAL A 45 -2.17 -0.81 -7.18
C VAL A 45 -2.06 -1.72 -5.96
N PHE A 46 -0.93 -2.40 -5.85
CA PHE A 46 -0.64 -3.31 -4.75
C PHE A 46 0.28 -2.66 -3.72
N GLY A 47 -0.17 -2.59 -2.46
CA GLY A 47 0.61 -2.08 -1.33
C GLY A 47 1.40 -3.20 -0.64
N LEU A 48 2.73 -3.08 -0.55
CA LEU A 48 3.55 -3.95 0.28
C LEU A 48 3.88 -3.21 1.58
N LEU A 49 3.21 -3.62 2.67
CA LEU A 49 3.24 -2.97 3.97
C LEU A 49 4.12 -3.74 4.95
N GLY A 50 4.73 -3.04 5.89
CA GLY A 50 5.54 -3.68 6.93
C GLY A 50 6.49 -2.70 7.60
N PRO A 51 7.10 -3.08 8.74
CA PRO A 51 8.05 -2.24 9.44
C PRO A 51 9.34 -2.06 8.65
N ASN A 52 10.21 -1.18 9.14
CA ASN A 52 11.57 -1.07 8.61
C ASN A 52 12.31 -2.40 8.82
N GLY A 53 13.00 -2.86 7.79
CA GLY A 53 13.66 -4.17 7.80
C GLY A 53 12.78 -5.37 7.45
N ALA A 54 11.48 -5.20 7.19
CA ALA A 54 10.56 -6.27 6.82
C ALA A 54 10.86 -6.96 5.47
N GLY A 55 11.76 -6.41 4.65
CA GLY A 55 12.12 -6.96 3.34
C GLY A 55 11.46 -6.26 2.14
N LYS A 56 10.68 -5.19 2.33
CA LYS A 56 9.97 -4.46 1.28
C LYS A 56 10.92 -3.97 0.16
N THR A 57 11.90 -3.13 0.51
CA THR A 57 12.90 -2.61 -0.44
C THR A 57 13.74 -3.74 -1.05
N THR A 58 14.04 -4.79 -0.28
CA THR A 58 14.75 -5.98 -0.80
C THR A 58 13.92 -6.69 -1.87
N THR A 59 12.63 -6.83 -1.66
CA THR A 59 11.70 -7.42 -2.64
C THR A 59 11.67 -6.59 -3.94
N VAL A 60 11.52 -5.28 -3.85
CA VAL A 60 11.56 -4.39 -5.03
C VAL A 60 12.90 -4.52 -5.75
N ARG A 61 14.03 -4.52 -5.05
CA ARG A 61 15.36 -4.66 -5.66
C ARG A 61 15.53 -6.00 -6.39
N MET A 62 14.93 -7.10 -5.91
CA MET A 62 14.92 -8.37 -6.62
C MET A 62 14.06 -8.31 -7.88
N LEU A 63 12.82 -7.78 -7.79
CA LEU A 63 11.88 -7.69 -8.90
C LEU A 63 12.37 -6.75 -10.01
N THR A 64 13.12 -5.71 -9.65
CA THR A 64 13.76 -4.78 -10.61
C THR A 64 15.14 -5.25 -11.08
N CYS A 65 15.54 -6.47 -10.70
CA CYS A 65 16.83 -7.08 -11.08
C CYS A 65 18.05 -6.24 -10.68
N LEU A 66 18.00 -5.51 -9.56
CA LEU A 66 19.14 -4.81 -8.97
C LEU A 66 19.95 -5.72 -8.06
N ILE A 67 19.33 -6.74 -7.48
CA ILE A 67 19.98 -7.83 -6.73
C ILE A 67 19.38 -9.17 -7.12
N GLY A 68 20.16 -10.24 -7.03
CA GLY A 68 19.66 -11.60 -7.27
C GLY A 68 18.90 -12.16 -6.07
N ALA A 69 17.97 -13.09 -6.29
CA ALA A 69 17.38 -13.91 -5.24
C ALA A 69 18.38 -14.99 -4.76
N THR A 70 18.20 -15.44 -3.51
CA THR A 70 18.94 -16.62 -3.00
C THR A 70 18.27 -17.91 -3.46
N SER A 71 16.93 -17.95 -3.47
CA SER A 71 16.12 -19.05 -3.98
C SER A 71 14.72 -18.57 -4.35
N GLY A 72 13.92 -19.45 -4.96
CA GLY A 72 12.58 -19.12 -5.46
C GLY A 72 12.64 -18.49 -6.85
N GLN A 73 11.47 -18.07 -7.34
CA GLN A 73 11.29 -17.54 -8.68
C GLN A 73 10.41 -16.28 -8.66
N ALA A 74 10.66 -15.36 -9.60
CA ALA A 74 9.70 -14.30 -9.88
C ALA A 74 9.74 -13.91 -11.37
N ARG A 75 8.60 -13.40 -11.82
CA ARG A 75 8.43 -12.85 -13.18
C ARG A 75 7.84 -11.46 -13.09
N VAL A 76 8.26 -10.60 -14.01
CA VAL A 76 7.70 -9.26 -14.22
C VAL A 76 7.33 -9.15 -15.69
N SER A 77 6.05 -8.97 -15.99
CA SER A 77 5.50 -8.98 -17.36
C SER A 77 5.93 -10.25 -18.13
N GLY A 78 5.87 -11.41 -17.46
CA GLY A 78 6.25 -12.70 -18.02
C GLY A 78 7.75 -12.96 -18.11
N LEU A 79 8.62 -11.95 -17.88
CA LEU A 79 10.08 -12.07 -17.94
C LEU A 79 10.65 -12.54 -16.61
N SER A 80 11.63 -13.46 -16.64
CA SER A 80 12.26 -14.01 -15.44
C SER A 80 13.30 -13.06 -14.85
N ILE A 81 13.22 -12.80 -13.54
CA ILE A 81 14.25 -12.00 -12.84
C ILE A 81 15.61 -12.73 -12.73
N ALA A 82 15.65 -14.03 -12.95
CA ALA A 82 16.85 -14.84 -12.85
C ALA A 82 17.62 -14.95 -14.19
N ASP A 83 16.98 -14.63 -15.31
CA ASP A 83 17.62 -14.64 -16.62
C ASP A 83 18.29 -13.29 -16.92
N ALA A 84 19.54 -13.30 -17.34
CA ALA A 84 20.32 -12.07 -17.56
C ALA A 84 19.77 -11.21 -18.72
N GLY A 85 19.27 -11.84 -19.80
CA GLY A 85 18.67 -11.16 -20.93
C GLY A 85 17.32 -10.54 -20.59
N ASP A 86 16.50 -11.26 -19.83
CA ASP A 86 15.21 -10.76 -19.33
C ASP A 86 15.40 -9.67 -18.29
N ALA A 87 16.39 -9.80 -17.39
CA ALA A 87 16.72 -8.77 -16.41
C ALA A 87 17.07 -7.42 -17.06
N GLN A 88 17.75 -7.42 -18.20
CA GLN A 88 18.00 -6.19 -18.94
C GLN A 88 16.71 -5.59 -19.51
N LYS A 89 15.82 -6.42 -20.05
CA LYS A 89 14.50 -5.98 -20.54
C LYS A 89 13.63 -5.45 -19.41
N ILE A 90 13.58 -6.16 -18.26
CA ILE A 90 12.84 -5.70 -17.07
C ILE A 90 13.30 -4.30 -16.66
N ARG A 91 14.62 -4.07 -16.50
CA ARG A 91 15.14 -2.74 -16.13
C ARG A 91 14.82 -1.65 -17.15
N GLY A 92 14.66 -2.01 -18.43
CA GLY A 92 14.29 -1.05 -19.48
C GLY A 92 12.79 -0.71 -19.55
N MET A 93 11.93 -1.57 -19.00
CA MET A 93 10.47 -1.44 -19.14
C MET A 93 9.75 -1.02 -17.86
N VAL A 94 10.40 -1.13 -16.69
CA VAL A 94 9.79 -0.76 -15.40
C VAL A 94 10.24 0.62 -14.95
N GLY A 95 9.35 1.36 -14.27
CA GLY A 95 9.69 2.58 -13.57
C GLY A 95 10.04 2.27 -12.11
N LEU A 96 11.16 2.82 -11.62
CA LEU A 96 11.58 2.65 -10.24
C LEU A 96 11.79 4.01 -9.56
N LEU A 97 11.05 4.23 -8.47
CA LEU A 97 11.33 5.26 -7.49
C LEU A 97 11.98 4.59 -6.28
N PRO A 98 13.28 4.73 -6.05
CA PRO A 98 13.92 4.24 -4.82
C PRO A 98 13.65 5.21 -3.66
N GLU A 99 13.83 4.74 -2.43
CA GLU A 99 13.70 5.55 -1.20
C GLU A 99 14.55 6.83 -1.24
N GLU A 100 15.80 6.74 -1.71
CA GLU A 100 16.63 7.89 -1.98
C GLU A 100 16.55 8.28 -3.47
N ALA A 101 16.10 9.48 -3.74
CA ALA A 101 15.85 9.95 -5.10
C ALA A 101 17.09 9.94 -6.03
N GLY A 102 18.30 10.07 -5.49
CA GLY A 102 19.56 10.01 -6.27
C GLY A 102 19.59 11.02 -7.43
N LEU A 103 19.16 12.27 -7.20
CA LEU A 103 19.15 13.34 -8.18
C LEU A 103 20.43 14.18 -8.08
N SER A 104 21.01 14.56 -9.23
CA SER A 104 22.15 15.49 -9.27
C SER A 104 21.68 16.89 -8.92
N ALA A 105 22.36 17.54 -7.97
CA ALA A 105 22.05 18.91 -7.55
C ALA A 105 22.30 19.95 -8.63
N ASP A 106 23.26 19.69 -9.53
CA ASP A 106 23.72 20.63 -10.56
C ASP A 106 22.84 20.63 -11.82
N LEU A 107 22.06 19.58 -12.02
CA LEU A 107 21.15 19.48 -13.16
C LEU A 107 19.83 20.20 -12.89
N THR A 108 19.20 20.66 -13.97
CA THR A 108 17.80 21.13 -13.93
C THR A 108 16.84 19.96 -14.09
N PRO A 109 15.55 20.10 -13.72
CA PRO A 109 14.52 19.09 -14.00
C PRO A 109 14.48 18.66 -15.46
N ARG A 110 14.49 19.63 -16.39
CA ARG A 110 14.51 19.36 -17.82
C ARG A 110 15.73 18.54 -18.22
N GLN A 111 16.92 18.90 -17.78
CA GLN A 111 18.15 18.16 -18.06
C GLN A 111 18.12 16.75 -17.45
N THR A 112 17.63 16.63 -16.23
CA THR A 112 17.47 15.33 -15.56
C THR A 112 16.57 14.42 -16.37
N LEU A 113 15.37 14.86 -16.75
CA LEU A 113 14.42 14.04 -17.49
C LEU A 113 14.89 13.79 -18.94
N ASP A 114 15.55 14.74 -19.60
CA ASP A 114 16.13 14.52 -20.93
C ASP A 114 17.25 13.47 -20.90
N PHE A 115 18.11 13.50 -19.88
CA PHE A 115 19.16 12.49 -19.69
C PHE A 115 18.58 11.08 -19.54
N PHE A 116 17.61 10.89 -18.63
CA PHE A 116 16.98 9.59 -18.43
C PHE A 116 16.12 9.18 -19.63
N GLY A 117 15.42 10.11 -20.28
CA GLY A 117 14.67 9.82 -21.50
C GLY A 117 15.55 9.32 -22.64
N ARG A 118 16.79 9.86 -22.78
CA ARG A 118 17.80 9.34 -23.73
C ARG A 118 18.30 7.96 -23.30
N LEU A 119 18.56 7.76 -22.01
CA LEU A 119 19.02 6.46 -21.49
C LEU A 119 18.01 5.34 -21.80
N TYR A 120 16.71 5.65 -21.66
CA TYR A 120 15.62 4.74 -22.01
C TYR A 120 15.22 4.77 -23.50
N GLN A 121 16.00 5.45 -24.36
CA GLN A 121 15.81 5.53 -25.82
C GLN A 121 14.45 6.13 -26.23
N VAL A 122 13.87 7.01 -25.42
CA VAL A 122 12.64 7.73 -25.77
C VAL A 122 12.90 8.64 -26.97
N PRO A 123 12.11 8.53 -28.06
CA PRO A 123 12.28 9.36 -29.26
C PRO A 123 12.25 10.87 -28.92
N PRO A 124 13.06 11.71 -29.59
CA PRO A 124 13.24 13.13 -29.23
C PRO A 124 11.93 13.92 -29.10
N THR A 125 11.01 13.77 -30.04
CA THR A 125 9.71 14.46 -30.04
C THR A 125 8.88 14.03 -28.84
N ARG A 126 8.68 12.73 -28.67
CA ARG A 126 7.92 12.16 -27.52
C ARG A 126 8.57 12.53 -26.18
N ARG A 127 9.91 12.62 -26.13
CA ARG A 127 10.63 12.98 -24.90
C ARG A 127 10.32 14.41 -24.47
N VAL A 128 10.28 15.36 -25.40
CA VAL A 128 9.93 16.76 -25.11
C VAL A 128 8.50 16.83 -24.54
N GLU A 129 7.54 16.19 -25.21
CA GLU A 129 6.14 16.13 -24.77
C GLU A 129 5.99 15.49 -23.39
N ARG A 130 6.71 14.39 -23.15
CA ARG A 130 6.68 13.70 -21.84
C ARG A 130 7.28 14.54 -20.73
N ILE A 131 8.37 15.26 -20.98
CA ILE A 131 9.00 16.15 -20.00
C ILE A 131 8.04 17.28 -19.62
N GLU A 132 7.42 17.91 -20.60
CA GLU A 132 6.45 18.98 -20.38
C GLU A 132 5.25 18.46 -19.57
N TYR A 133 4.64 17.35 -19.98
CA TYR A 133 3.53 16.72 -19.29
C TYR A 133 3.87 16.41 -17.83
N LEU A 134 4.96 15.69 -17.58
CA LEU A 134 5.35 15.26 -16.23
C LEU A 134 5.68 16.43 -15.32
N LEU A 135 6.41 17.42 -15.80
CA LEU A 135 6.76 18.60 -15.01
C LEU A 135 5.53 19.47 -14.73
N THR A 136 4.59 19.56 -15.65
CA THR A 136 3.34 20.31 -15.46
C THR A 136 2.44 19.60 -14.45
N THR A 137 2.17 18.32 -14.65
CA THR A 137 1.29 17.51 -13.76
C THR A 137 1.84 17.46 -12.32
N LEU A 138 3.15 17.38 -12.17
CA LEU A 138 3.79 17.34 -10.86
C LEU A 138 4.12 18.73 -10.27
N GLY A 139 3.64 19.81 -10.91
CA GLY A 139 3.79 21.19 -10.42
C GLY A 139 5.24 21.69 -10.38
N LEU A 140 6.07 21.25 -11.33
CA LEU A 140 7.49 21.60 -11.43
C LEU A 140 7.83 22.42 -12.69
N TRP A 141 6.85 22.70 -13.56
CA TRP A 141 7.08 23.35 -14.84
C TRP A 141 7.74 24.73 -14.73
N GLU A 142 7.29 25.55 -13.77
CA GLU A 142 7.85 26.90 -13.56
C GLU A 142 9.30 26.88 -13.02
N ARG A 143 9.72 25.72 -12.51
CA ARG A 143 11.08 25.52 -11.98
C ARG A 143 11.94 24.62 -12.87
N ARG A 144 11.48 24.33 -14.10
CA ARG A 144 12.09 23.37 -15.03
C ARG A 144 13.55 23.67 -15.41
N ASP A 145 13.97 24.94 -15.32
CA ASP A 145 15.31 25.39 -15.65
C ASP A 145 16.12 25.83 -14.41
N ALA A 146 15.59 25.66 -13.20
CA ALA A 146 16.31 25.94 -11.95
C ALA A 146 17.11 24.70 -11.49
N PRO A 147 18.31 24.87 -10.90
CA PRO A 147 19.10 23.76 -10.39
C PRO A 147 18.35 22.95 -9.30
N VAL A 148 18.39 21.61 -9.39
CA VAL A 148 17.73 20.70 -8.43
C VAL A 148 18.25 20.87 -7.01
N GLY A 149 19.49 21.33 -6.82
CA GLY A 149 20.06 21.65 -5.51
C GLY A 149 19.27 22.70 -4.72
N THR A 150 18.50 23.56 -5.43
CA THR A 150 17.66 24.60 -4.80
C THR A 150 16.26 24.11 -4.42
N PHE A 151 15.94 22.83 -4.70
CA PHE A 151 14.61 22.27 -4.51
C PHE A 151 14.35 21.85 -3.07
N SER A 152 13.10 22.05 -2.62
CA SER A 152 12.62 21.43 -1.40
C SER A 152 12.66 19.89 -1.52
N LYS A 153 12.54 19.17 -0.38
CA LYS A 153 12.46 17.72 -0.39
C LYS A 153 11.28 17.23 -1.22
N GLY A 154 10.10 17.85 -1.08
CA GLY A 154 8.91 17.51 -1.85
C GLY A 154 9.09 17.76 -3.36
N MET A 155 9.76 18.83 -3.76
CA MET A 155 10.08 19.07 -5.17
C MET A 155 11.03 18.02 -5.73
N ARG A 156 12.06 17.62 -4.97
CA ARG A 156 12.98 16.55 -5.38
C ARG A 156 12.25 15.22 -5.53
N GLN A 157 11.34 14.88 -4.61
CA GLN A 157 10.56 13.66 -4.68
C GLN A 157 9.66 13.63 -5.91
N ARG A 158 8.94 14.73 -6.20
CA ARG A 158 8.12 14.84 -7.42
C ARG A 158 8.95 14.73 -8.70
N LEU A 159 10.16 15.28 -8.72
CA LEU A 159 11.08 15.11 -9.85
C LEU A 159 11.57 13.66 -9.98
N ALA A 160 11.81 12.95 -8.86
CA ALA A 160 12.20 11.54 -8.89
C ALA A 160 11.07 10.65 -9.42
N ILE A 161 9.80 10.96 -9.08
CA ILE A 161 8.63 10.33 -9.67
C ILE A 161 8.57 10.60 -11.19
N ALA A 162 8.75 11.86 -11.62
CA ALA A 162 8.80 12.21 -13.05
C ALA A 162 9.88 11.41 -13.78
N ARG A 163 11.06 11.25 -13.16
CA ARG A 163 12.16 10.46 -13.71
C ARG A 163 11.78 8.99 -13.90
N ALA A 164 11.11 8.38 -12.91
CA ALA A 164 10.67 7.00 -12.99
C ALA A 164 9.64 6.75 -14.11
N LEU A 165 8.98 7.82 -14.58
CA LEU A 165 7.89 7.78 -15.57
C LEU A 165 8.28 8.29 -16.97
N VAL A 166 9.50 8.82 -17.14
CA VAL A 166 9.88 9.51 -18.38
C VAL A 166 9.77 8.62 -19.63
N HIS A 167 10.02 7.32 -19.49
CA HIS A 167 9.95 6.33 -20.56
C HIS A 167 8.58 5.63 -20.69
N ASP A 168 7.58 6.11 -19.95
CA ASP A 168 6.19 5.65 -20.01
C ASP A 168 5.99 4.17 -19.63
N PRO A 169 6.52 3.70 -18.48
CA PRO A 169 6.44 2.30 -18.07
C PRO A 169 5.02 1.86 -17.73
N ALA A 170 4.66 0.62 -18.06
CA ALA A 170 3.41 0.00 -17.65
C ALA A 170 3.43 -0.47 -16.19
N VAL A 171 4.62 -0.78 -15.66
CA VAL A 171 4.81 -1.29 -14.28
C VAL A 171 5.70 -0.32 -13.49
N LEU A 172 5.23 0.07 -12.32
CA LEU A 172 5.91 0.99 -11.42
C LEU A 172 6.22 0.33 -10.08
N PHE A 173 7.44 0.51 -9.63
CA PHE A 173 7.89 0.16 -8.28
C PHE A 173 8.20 1.46 -7.53
N LEU A 174 7.44 1.74 -6.47
CA LEU A 174 7.56 2.98 -5.70
C LEU A 174 7.91 2.65 -4.25
N ASP A 175 9.10 3.08 -3.82
CA ASP A 175 9.57 2.86 -2.46
C ASP A 175 9.38 4.15 -1.65
N GLU A 176 8.44 4.15 -0.70
CA GLU A 176 8.11 5.26 0.19
C GLU A 176 7.87 6.62 -0.54
N PRO A 177 6.94 6.69 -1.52
CA PRO A 177 6.83 7.87 -2.40
C PRO A 177 6.42 9.15 -1.68
N THR A 178 5.78 9.07 -0.52
CA THR A 178 5.33 10.24 0.28
C THR A 178 6.09 10.42 1.58
N ALA A 179 7.08 9.56 1.86
CA ALA A 179 7.82 9.62 3.11
C ALA A 179 8.50 10.99 3.32
N ASN A 180 8.31 11.52 4.52
CA ASN A 180 8.90 12.78 4.96
C ASN A 180 8.56 14.00 4.07
N LEU A 181 7.42 13.99 3.37
CA LEU A 181 6.89 15.13 2.65
C LEU A 181 5.98 15.96 3.55
N ASP A 182 5.89 17.25 3.25
CA ASP A 182 4.84 18.08 3.81
C ASP A 182 3.45 17.63 3.29
N PRO A 183 2.34 17.97 3.98
CA PRO A 183 1.01 17.49 3.63
C PRO A 183 0.57 17.84 2.21
N GLU A 184 0.98 19.00 1.68
CA GLU A 184 0.63 19.48 0.34
C GLU A 184 1.37 18.66 -0.72
N SER A 185 2.68 18.46 -0.55
CA SER A 185 3.49 17.61 -1.43
C SER A 185 3.01 16.16 -1.42
N ALA A 186 2.67 15.61 -0.25
CA ALA A 186 2.14 14.26 -0.12
C ALA A 186 0.77 14.12 -0.82
N LYS A 187 -0.09 15.13 -0.72
CA LYS A 187 -1.37 15.17 -1.44
C LYS A 187 -1.16 15.13 -2.95
N THR A 188 -0.27 15.98 -3.48
CA THR A 188 0.06 16.01 -4.92
C THR A 188 0.52 14.64 -5.42
N VAL A 189 1.40 13.98 -4.67
CA VAL A 189 1.87 12.62 -5.02
C VAL A 189 0.73 11.62 -5.02
N ARG A 190 -0.14 11.61 -3.99
CA ARG A 190 -1.30 10.71 -3.93
C ARG A 190 -2.28 10.92 -5.08
N GLU A 191 -2.61 12.18 -5.41
CA GLU A 191 -3.48 12.50 -6.54
C GLU A 191 -2.89 11.98 -7.85
N PHE A 192 -1.58 12.13 -8.02
CA PHE A 192 -0.87 11.60 -9.17
C PHE A 192 -0.88 10.05 -9.22
N LEU A 193 -0.73 9.36 -8.09
CA LEU A 193 -0.85 7.89 -8.04
C LEU A 193 -2.26 7.42 -8.44
N LEU A 194 -3.30 8.13 -8.01
CA LEU A 194 -4.68 7.84 -8.40
C LEU A 194 -4.92 8.08 -9.90
N GLU A 195 -4.24 9.06 -10.51
CA GLU A 195 -4.27 9.29 -11.96
C GLU A 195 -3.61 8.11 -12.69
N MET A 196 -2.43 7.68 -12.26
CA MET A 196 -1.72 6.53 -12.85
C MET A 196 -2.56 5.23 -12.78
N ARG A 197 -3.31 5.04 -11.70
CA ARG A 197 -4.25 3.92 -11.56
C ARG A 197 -5.35 3.99 -12.63
N ARG A 198 -5.89 5.16 -12.91
CA ARG A 198 -6.90 5.34 -13.98
C ARG A 198 -6.35 5.03 -15.36
N ASP A 199 -5.06 5.25 -15.58
CA ASP A 199 -4.34 4.91 -16.81
C ASP A 199 -4.01 3.42 -16.93
N ASN A 200 -4.57 2.57 -16.06
CA ASN A 200 -4.38 1.11 -16.02
C ASN A 200 -2.91 0.69 -15.82
N ARG A 201 -2.12 1.48 -15.07
CA ARG A 201 -0.73 1.13 -14.74
C ARG A 201 -0.70 0.23 -13.52
N THR A 202 0.14 -0.81 -13.59
CA THR A 202 0.40 -1.66 -12.44
C THR A 202 1.41 -0.99 -11.51
N ILE A 203 1.08 -0.86 -10.24
CA ILE A 203 1.92 -0.19 -9.25
C ILE A 203 2.17 -1.12 -8.06
N LEU A 204 3.43 -1.41 -7.75
CA LEU A 204 3.82 -1.98 -6.48
C LEU A 204 4.36 -0.86 -5.60
N LEU A 205 3.58 -0.54 -4.57
CA LEU A 205 3.83 0.54 -3.61
C LEU A 205 4.37 -0.03 -2.32
N ASN A 206 5.61 0.25 -1.96
CA ASN A 206 6.13 0.02 -0.61
C ASN A 206 5.83 1.23 0.24
N THR A 207 5.17 1.03 1.37
CA THR A 207 4.98 2.10 2.36
C THR A 207 4.80 1.53 3.76
N HIS A 208 5.11 2.34 4.76
CA HIS A 208 4.72 2.11 6.15
C HIS A 208 3.56 3.03 6.57
N HIS A 209 3.11 3.91 5.66
CA HIS A 209 1.94 4.79 5.87
C HIS A 209 0.64 4.05 5.54
N LEU A 210 0.04 3.42 6.55
CA LEU A 210 -1.12 2.54 6.40
C LEU A 210 -2.37 3.28 5.90
N GLU A 211 -2.58 4.54 6.33
CA GLU A 211 -3.68 5.37 5.81
C GLU A 211 -3.54 5.65 4.30
N GLU A 212 -2.32 5.80 3.82
CA GLU A 212 -2.08 6.02 2.39
C GLU A 212 -2.41 4.77 1.59
N ALA A 213 -1.91 3.61 2.05
CA ALA A 213 -2.21 2.33 1.43
C ALA A 213 -3.72 2.06 1.40
N ASP A 214 -4.43 2.40 2.47
CA ASP A 214 -5.89 2.25 2.55
C ASP A 214 -6.64 3.07 1.49
N ARG A 215 -6.10 4.23 1.11
CA ARG A 215 -6.71 5.15 0.13
C ARG A 215 -6.40 4.84 -1.32
N VAL A 216 -5.20 4.30 -1.60
CA VAL A 216 -4.71 4.18 -2.98
C VAL A 216 -4.60 2.73 -3.46
N CYS A 217 -4.44 1.75 -2.57
CA CYS A 217 -4.22 0.36 -2.95
C CYS A 217 -5.51 -0.42 -3.15
N ASP A 218 -5.54 -1.27 -4.16
CA ASP A 218 -6.61 -2.24 -4.41
C ASP A 218 -6.49 -3.43 -3.47
N ARG A 219 -5.26 -3.93 -3.30
CA ARG A 219 -4.88 -4.98 -2.35
C ARG A 219 -3.61 -4.57 -1.62
N VAL A 220 -3.44 -5.13 -0.43
CA VAL A 220 -2.24 -4.93 0.39
C VAL A 220 -1.70 -6.27 0.87
N GLY A 221 -0.38 -6.38 0.94
CA GLY A 221 0.33 -7.48 1.56
C GLY A 221 1.09 -6.99 2.79
N ILE A 222 0.87 -7.62 3.94
CA ILE A 222 1.61 -7.33 5.17
C ILE A 222 2.82 -8.24 5.21
N LEU A 223 4.00 -7.64 5.13
CA LEU A 223 5.29 -8.31 5.12
C LEU A 223 6.02 -8.08 6.46
N ASN A 224 6.51 -9.18 7.04
CA ASN A 224 7.47 -9.17 8.15
C ASN A 224 8.46 -10.31 7.92
N THR A 225 9.45 -10.11 7.06
CA THR A 225 10.34 -11.11 6.48
C THR A 225 9.57 -12.17 5.66
N ARG A 226 8.41 -12.58 6.13
CA ARG A 226 7.42 -13.43 5.45
C ARG A 226 6.15 -12.65 5.19
N LEU A 227 5.39 -13.09 4.21
CA LEU A 227 4.05 -12.57 3.95
C LEU A 227 3.11 -13.08 5.04
N VAL A 228 2.54 -12.16 5.82
CA VAL A 228 1.65 -12.48 6.95
C VAL A 228 0.20 -12.54 6.49
N ALA A 229 -0.21 -11.59 5.64
CA ALA A 229 -1.57 -11.51 5.13
C ALA A 229 -1.59 -10.78 3.78
N VAL A 230 -2.54 -11.13 2.92
CA VAL A 230 -2.81 -10.44 1.64
C VAL A 230 -4.30 -10.41 1.42
N ASP A 231 -4.86 -9.22 1.26
CA ASP A 231 -6.23 -9.04 0.77
C ASP A 231 -6.49 -7.55 0.44
N ARG A 232 -7.71 -7.22 0.05
CA ARG A 232 -8.21 -5.86 0.00
C ARG A 232 -8.22 -5.26 1.40
N PRO A 233 -7.91 -3.97 1.59
CA PRO A 233 -7.93 -3.34 2.91
C PRO A 233 -9.23 -3.59 3.70
N ALA A 234 -10.38 -3.48 3.02
CA ALA A 234 -11.69 -3.73 3.63
C ALA A 234 -11.86 -5.19 4.11
N GLU A 235 -11.39 -6.18 3.33
CA GLU A 235 -11.51 -7.59 3.69
C GLU A 235 -10.56 -7.95 4.84
N LEU A 236 -9.35 -7.38 4.89
CA LEU A 236 -8.44 -7.56 6.03
C LEU A 236 -9.07 -7.04 7.33
N ARG A 237 -9.72 -5.88 7.29
CA ARG A 237 -10.45 -5.34 8.44
C ARG A 237 -11.55 -6.28 8.89
N ARG A 238 -12.37 -6.75 7.93
CA ARG A 238 -13.50 -7.64 8.21
C ARG A 238 -13.07 -8.99 8.78
N SER A 239 -12.01 -9.59 8.25
CA SER A 239 -11.55 -10.92 8.62
C SER A 239 -11.01 -11.00 10.05
N LEU A 240 -10.45 -9.89 10.56
CA LEU A 240 -9.80 -9.85 11.88
C LEU A 240 -10.70 -9.31 13.00
N TRP A 241 -11.57 -8.36 12.67
CA TRP A 241 -12.35 -7.65 13.68
C TRP A 241 -13.86 -7.91 13.60
N GLY A 242 -14.35 -8.52 12.51
CA GLY A 242 -15.78 -8.64 12.26
C GLY A 242 -16.45 -7.28 12.10
N HIS A 243 -17.75 -7.25 12.30
CA HIS A 243 -18.51 -6.02 12.43
C HIS A 243 -18.69 -5.67 13.90
N ARG A 244 -18.48 -4.42 14.26
CA ARG A 244 -18.74 -3.91 15.60
C ARG A 244 -19.59 -2.66 15.54
N THR A 245 -20.63 -2.63 16.36
CA THR A 245 -21.49 -1.46 16.49
C THR A 245 -21.15 -0.73 17.78
N VAL A 246 -20.94 0.58 17.65
CA VAL A 246 -20.70 1.49 18.76
C VAL A 246 -21.99 2.24 19.04
N VAL A 247 -22.48 2.16 20.25
CA VAL A 247 -23.67 2.87 20.72
C VAL A 247 -23.26 3.86 21.79
N GLN A 248 -23.39 5.14 21.53
CA GLN A 248 -23.21 6.17 22.52
C GLN A 248 -24.56 6.52 23.15
N LEU A 249 -24.58 6.46 24.47
CA LEU A 249 -25.78 6.67 25.29
C LEU A 249 -25.65 7.94 26.13
N GLN A 250 -26.76 8.48 26.60
CA GLN A 250 -26.74 9.56 27.59
C GLN A 250 -26.11 9.04 28.90
N ASP A 251 -26.56 7.87 29.34
CA ASP A 251 -26.06 7.15 30.51
C ASP A 251 -26.08 5.65 30.23
N VAL A 252 -25.04 4.93 30.67
CA VAL A 252 -24.99 3.47 30.62
C VAL A 252 -25.43 2.91 31.97
N THR A 253 -26.57 2.21 31.97
CA THR A 253 -27.13 1.57 33.16
C THR A 253 -27.00 0.07 33.09
N GLU A 254 -27.00 -0.61 34.25
CA GLU A 254 -26.90 -2.06 34.31
C GLU A 254 -28.01 -2.79 33.49
N PRO A 255 -29.30 -2.35 33.49
CA PRO A 255 -30.31 -2.94 32.61
C PRO A 255 -29.96 -2.88 31.13
N VAL A 256 -29.36 -1.77 30.67
CA VAL A 256 -28.91 -1.59 29.28
C VAL A 256 -27.75 -2.54 28.96
N VAL A 257 -26.77 -2.62 29.84
CA VAL A 257 -25.62 -3.55 29.67
C VAL A 257 -26.10 -5.01 29.56
N GLN A 258 -27.05 -5.41 30.42
CA GLN A 258 -27.63 -6.76 30.38
C GLN A 258 -28.44 -7.04 29.11
N ALA A 259 -29.14 -6.01 28.58
CA ALA A 259 -29.87 -6.12 27.32
C ALA A 259 -28.92 -6.35 26.13
N VAL A 260 -27.79 -5.60 26.09
CA VAL A 260 -26.79 -5.70 25.03
C VAL A 260 -25.97 -7.00 25.13
N ARG A 261 -25.69 -7.46 26.35
CA ARG A 261 -24.91 -8.70 26.58
C ARG A 261 -25.54 -9.94 25.94
N ARG A 262 -26.84 -9.92 25.61
CA ARG A 262 -27.51 -11.02 24.90
C ARG A 262 -27.08 -11.15 23.44
N PHE A 263 -26.56 -10.06 22.83
CA PHE A 263 -26.11 -10.05 21.43
C PHE A 263 -24.66 -10.55 21.31
N ASP A 264 -23.80 -10.15 22.24
CA ASP A 264 -22.41 -10.64 22.30
C ASP A 264 -21.93 -10.74 23.76
N PRO A 265 -21.99 -11.93 24.34
CA PRO A 265 -21.54 -12.12 25.73
C PRO A 265 -20.03 -12.05 25.89
N ALA A 266 -19.25 -12.26 24.83
CA ALA A 266 -17.81 -12.44 24.88
C ALA A 266 -17.00 -11.16 24.63
N HIS A 267 -17.53 -10.22 23.82
CA HIS A 267 -16.76 -9.06 23.32
C HIS A 267 -17.44 -7.72 23.58
N LEU A 268 -18.31 -7.67 24.59
CA LEU A 268 -18.94 -6.42 25.02
C LEU A 268 -17.92 -5.56 25.76
N ASP A 269 -17.62 -4.39 25.20
CA ASP A 269 -16.80 -3.36 25.84
C ASP A 269 -17.65 -2.15 26.22
N VAL A 270 -17.47 -1.67 27.45
CA VAL A 270 -18.20 -0.51 27.99
C VAL A 270 -17.19 0.50 28.49
N GLN A 271 -17.11 1.65 27.82
CA GLN A 271 -16.23 2.75 28.18
C GLN A 271 -17.03 4.04 28.39
N GLY A 272 -17.18 4.46 29.63
CA GLY A 272 -18.01 5.64 29.97
C GLY A 272 -19.44 5.47 29.48
N ASN A 273 -19.88 6.36 28.61
CA ASN A 273 -21.23 6.35 28.01
C ASN A 273 -21.30 5.62 26.66
N THR A 274 -20.30 4.84 26.31
CA THR A 274 -20.19 4.13 25.03
C THR A 274 -20.16 2.63 25.25
N ILE A 275 -20.98 1.92 24.47
CA ILE A 275 -21.01 0.45 24.42
C ILE A 275 -20.54 0.04 23.02
N THR A 276 -19.55 -0.85 22.96
CA THR A 276 -19.12 -1.50 21.71
C THR A 276 -19.49 -2.98 21.77
N VAL A 277 -20.18 -3.44 20.74
CA VAL A 277 -20.67 -4.82 20.63
C VAL A 277 -20.34 -5.40 19.27
N ALA A 278 -19.87 -6.66 19.22
CA ALA A 278 -19.69 -7.37 17.97
C ALA A 278 -21.06 -7.83 17.44
N VAL A 279 -21.27 -7.66 16.14
CA VAL A 279 -22.48 -8.06 15.42
C VAL A 279 -22.09 -8.87 14.19
N GLY A 280 -22.84 -9.93 13.90
CA GLY A 280 -22.57 -10.77 12.72
C GLY A 280 -23.05 -10.11 11.43
N ASP A 281 -24.27 -9.58 11.46
CA ASP A 281 -24.87 -8.82 10.36
C ASP A 281 -25.45 -7.49 10.89
N PRO A 282 -24.74 -6.37 10.68
CA PRO A 282 -25.21 -5.07 11.15
C PRO A 282 -26.60 -4.66 10.62
N ALA A 283 -26.95 -5.07 9.41
CA ALA A 283 -28.23 -4.73 8.81
C ALA A 283 -29.41 -5.48 9.48
N GLY A 284 -29.17 -6.75 9.85
CA GLY A 284 -30.17 -7.58 10.54
C GLY A 284 -30.19 -7.37 12.05
N GLU A 285 -29.02 -7.27 12.69
CA GLU A 285 -28.90 -7.28 14.15
C GLU A 285 -28.98 -5.90 14.82
N ASN A 286 -28.52 -4.84 14.16
CA ASN A 286 -28.56 -3.49 14.75
C ASN A 286 -29.98 -2.99 15.09
N PRO A 287 -31.04 -3.23 14.29
CA PRO A 287 -32.39 -2.86 14.66
C PRO A 287 -32.84 -3.51 15.98
N ASP A 288 -32.55 -4.79 16.18
CA ASP A 288 -32.92 -5.53 17.38
C ASP A 288 -32.08 -5.06 18.59
N LEU A 289 -30.78 -4.81 18.40
CA LEU A 289 -29.90 -4.22 19.40
C LEU A 289 -30.42 -2.87 19.89
N ILE A 290 -30.76 -1.98 18.96
CA ILE A 290 -31.30 -0.64 19.26
C ILE A 290 -32.62 -0.78 20.03
N ALA A 291 -33.52 -1.65 19.57
CA ALA A 291 -34.80 -1.89 20.23
C ALA A 291 -34.61 -2.42 21.66
N ALA A 292 -33.68 -3.35 21.88
CA ALA A 292 -33.37 -3.88 23.20
C ALA A 292 -32.82 -2.81 24.16
N ILE A 293 -31.92 -1.93 23.67
CA ILE A 293 -31.38 -0.81 24.45
C ILE A 293 -32.49 0.17 24.86
N VAL A 294 -33.36 0.54 23.93
CA VAL A 294 -34.48 1.47 24.20
C VAL A 294 -35.45 0.83 25.18
N ALA A 295 -35.82 -0.44 25.02
CA ALA A 295 -36.68 -1.16 25.92
C ALA A 295 -36.12 -1.28 27.35
N ALA A 296 -34.79 -1.32 27.50
CA ALA A 296 -34.10 -1.28 28.79
C ALA A 296 -33.96 0.12 29.39
N GLY A 297 -34.56 1.14 28.76
CA GLY A 297 -34.53 2.54 29.21
C GLY A 297 -33.32 3.34 28.77
N GLY A 298 -32.51 2.79 27.87
CA GLY A 298 -31.33 3.48 27.31
C GLY A 298 -31.71 4.62 26.38
N ARG A 299 -31.06 5.76 26.56
CA ARG A 299 -31.22 6.96 25.71
C ARG A 299 -30.05 7.02 24.75
N ILE A 300 -30.28 6.61 23.50
CA ILE A 300 -29.26 6.57 22.44
C ILE A 300 -29.00 7.98 21.92
N LEU A 301 -27.75 8.41 21.88
CA LEU A 301 -27.28 9.64 21.26
C LEU A 301 -26.79 9.39 19.83
N PHE A 302 -25.95 8.37 19.64
CA PHE A 302 -25.42 7.99 18.33
C PHE A 302 -25.26 6.49 18.24
N VAL A 303 -25.43 5.96 17.02
CA VAL A 303 -25.07 4.58 16.64
C VAL A 303 -24.19 4.69 15.40
N THR A 304 -23.03 4.04 15.44
CA THR A 304 -22.11 4.00 14.31
C THR A 304 -21.39 2.68 14.25
N ASP A 305 -20.91 2.30 13.07
CA ASP A 305 -20.04 1.15 12.93
C ASP A 305 -18.63 1.51 13.41
N LEU A 306 -18.00 0.63 14.18
CA LEU A 306 -16.57 0.68 14.43
C LEU A 306 -15.86 0.06 13.24
N ILE A 307 -15.36 0.89 12.37
CA ILE A 307 -14.52 0.46 11.25
C ILE A 307 -13.07 0.56 11.72
N PRO A 308 -12.40 -0.57 12.02
CA PRO A 308 -10.99 -0.55 12.41
C PRO A 308 -10.15 0.06 11.29
N THR A 309 -9.08 0.73 11.64
CA THR A 309 -8.11 1.23 10.67
C THR A 309 -7.24 0.08 10.14
N LEU A 310 -6.57 0.29 9.01
CA LEU A 310 -5.57 -0.66 8.54
C LEU A 310 -4.39 -0.79 9.53
N GLU A 311 -4.18 0.25 10.36
CA GLU A 311 -3.19 0.25 11.45
C GLU A 311 -3.57 -0.73 12.57
N ASP A 312 -4.84 -0.76 12.98
CA ASP A 312 -5.32 -1.72 13.98
C ASP A 312 -5.14 -3.16 13.49
N VAL A 313 -5.46 -3.40 12.23
CA VAL A 313 -5.24 -4.69 11.55
C VAL A 313 -3.75 -5.08 11.57
N TYR A 314 -2.90 -4.15 11.18
CA TYR A 314 -1.46 -4.33 11.15
C TYR A 314 -0.88 -4.66 12.54
N LEU A 315 -1.25 -3.88 13.55
CA LEU A 315 -0.80 -4.10 14.93
C LEU A 315 -1.25 -5.46 15.47
N THR A 316 -2.46 -5.90 15.13
CA THR A 316 -2.97 -7.22 15.52
C THR A 316 -2.17 -8.35 14.88
N LEU A 317 -1.83 -8.24 13.60
CA LEU A 317 -1.12 -9.28 12.85
C LEU A 317 0.37 -9.35 13.19
N VAL A 318 1.00 -8.22 13.46
CA VAL A 318 2.45 -8.14 13.69
C VAL A 318 2.78 -8.11 15.19
N GLY A 319 1.92 -7.52 16.02
CA GLY A 319 2.10 -7.43 17.48
C GLY A 319 1.73 -8.70 18.24
N GLY A 320 0.91 -9.60 17.68
CA GLY A 320 0.50 -10.86 18.31
C GLY A 320 1.55 -11.98 18.28
N ASN A 321 2.71 -11.77 17.73
CA ASN A 321 3.82 -12.73 17.63
C ASN A 321 5.02 -12.36 18.53
N GLY A 322 4.81 -11.64 19.63
CA GLY A 322 5.82 -11.34 20.64
C GLY A 322 5.69 -12.20 21.87
#